data_ff435c39a93dd31f4926d8d5ce905aac
#
_entry.id   ff435c39a93dd31f4926d8d5ce905aac
#
_cell.length_a   1.000
_cell.length_b   1.000
_cell.length_c   1.000
_cell.angle_alpha   90.00
_cell.angle_beta   90.00
_cell.angle_gamma   90.00
#
_symmetry.space_group_name_H-M   'P 1'
#
loop_
_entity.id
_entity.type
_entity.pdbx_description
1 polymer ?
#
loop_
_entity_poly.entity_id
_entity_poly.type
_entity_poly.pdbx_seq_one_letter_code
_entity_poly.pdbx_strand_id
1 'polypeptide(L)'
;MVEIKNISSKTSIVEVSELATSIWSEHYIPIIGAKQVTYMLNKFQSEKAIHEQIFKNHFHYYGIYFNTLLIGYFSIRQEHSQLFLSKIYILKNFRGQGYGENAINFIITYASQANCETIYLTVNKNNINAIKFYEKFEFKKSESLVIDIGNGYIMDDFKMIRCLSNKHGLSTN
;
A
#
# COMPACT_ATOMS: atom_id res chain seq x y z
N MET A 1 19.37 -7.53 7.98
CA MET A 1 19.22 -6.08 7.65
C MET A 1 17.96 -5.92 6.81
N VAL A 2 17.18 -4.84 7.05
CA VAL A 2 15.98 -4.54 6.24
C VAL A 2 16.34 -3.54 5.17
N GLU A 3 15.93 -3.78 3.93
CA GLU A 3 16.13 -2.88 2.80
C GLU A 3 14.83 -2.65 2.06
N ILE A 4 14.61 -1.43 1.61
CA ILE A 4 13.49 -1.06 0.73
C ILE A 4 14.08 -0.74 -0.64
N LYS A 5 13.65 -1.51 -1.66
CA LYS A 5 14.18 -1.38 -3.04
C LYS A 5 13.06 -1.10 -4.03
N ASN A 6 13.36 -0.24 -5.00
CA ASN A 6 12.43 0.04 -6.09
C ASN A 6 12.20 -1.21 -6.95
N ILE A 7 10.96 -1.43 -7.35
CA ILE A 7 10.51 -2.52 -8.23
C ILE A 7 10.25 -1.93 -9.62
N SER A 8 11.09 -2.26 -10.58
CA SER A 8 10.97 -1.75 -11.96
C SER A 8 11.41 -2.76 -13.03
N SER A 9 12.13 -3.81 -12.66
CA SER A 9 12.54 -4.86 -13.59
C SER A 9 11.44 -5.92 -13.76
N LYS A 10 11.44 -6.62 -14.90
CA LYS A 10 10.51 -7.73 -15.14
C LYS A 10 10.60 -8.78 -14.04
N THR A 11 11.80 -9.17 -13.63
CA THR A 11 12.02 -10.16 -12.57
C THR A 11 11.40 -9.72 -11.26
N SER A 12 11.67 -8.49 -10.82
CA SER A 12 11.11 -7.98 -9.55
C SER A 12 9.59 -7.81 -9.58
N ILE A 13 9.00 -7.53 -10.75
CA ILE A 13 7.53 -7.49 -10.93
C ILE A 13 6.92 -8.89 -10.76
N VAL A 14 7.54 -9.91 -11.33
CA VAL A 14 7.12 -11.31 -11.16
C VAL A 14 7.16 -11.71 -9.69
N GLU A 15 8.28 -11.47 -9.00
CA GLU A 15 8.42 -11.75 -7.57
C GLU A 15 7.33 -11.07 -6.71
N VAL A 16 7.00 -9.81 -7.00
CA VAL A 16 5.91 -9.09 -6.30
C VAL A 16 4.55 -9.69 -6.61
N SER A 17 4.27 -10.09 -7.85
CA SER A 17 3.01 -10.72 -8.24
C SER A 17 2.80 -12.07 -7.53
N GLU A 18 3.84 -12.89 -7.44
CA GLU A 18 3.81 -14.16 -6.71
C GLU A 18 3.62 -13.94 -5.20
N LEU A 19 4.35 -13.00 -4.62
CA LEU A 19 4.20 -12.61 -3.22
C LEU A 19 2.79 -12.09 -2.92
N ALA A 20 2.22 -11.27 -3.80
CA ALA A 20 0.86 -10.76 -3.69
C ALA A 20 -0.16 -11.89 -3.65
N THR A 21 -0.01 -12.88 -4.53
CA THR A 21 -0.88 -14.07 -4.57
C THR A 21 -0.87 -14.82 -3.24
N SER A 22 0.31 -15.04 -2.67
CA SER A 22 0.47 -15.70 -1.37
C SER A 22 -0.18 -14.90 -0.24
N ILE A 23 0.15 -13.61 -0.11
CA ILE A 23 -0.34 -12.75 0.97
C ILE A 23 -1.86 -12.56 0.89
N TRP A 24 -2.38 -12.28 -0.29
CA TRP A 24 -3.80 -12.01 -0.49
C TRP A 24 -4.67 -13.24 -0.27
N SER A 25 -4.21 -14.41 -0.72
CA SER A 25 -4.92 -15.66 -0.50
C SER A 25 -5.03 -15.99 0.99
N GLU A 26 -3.96 -15.80 1.75
CA GLU A 26 -3.96 -16.04 3.18
C GLU A 26 -4.80 -15.01 3.98
N HIS A 27 -4.69 -13.72 3.60
CA HIS A 27 -5.25 -12.64 4.40
C HIS A 27 -6.71 -12.33 4.06
N TYR A 28 -7.03 -12.23 2.76
CA TYR A 28 -8.33 -11.72 2.32
C TYR A 28 -9.40 -12.79 2.06
N ILE A 29 -9.02 -14.05 1.81
CA ILE A 29 -10.02 -15.11 1.62
C ILE A 29 -11.00 -15.19 2.81
N PRO A 30 -10.56 -15.12 4.08
CA PRO A 30 -11.47 -15.12 5.21
C PRO A 30 -12.36 -13.87 5.33
N ILE A 31 -11.99 -12.76 4.66
CA ILE A 31 -12.68 -11.47 4.77
C ILE A 31 -13.72 -11.30 3.65
N ILE A 32 -13.33 -11.57 2.39
CA ILE A 32 -14.14 -11.30 1.19
C ILE A 32 -14.39 -12.51 0.30
N GLY A 33 -13.87 -13.68 0.66
CA GLY A 33 -14.05 -14.95 -0.06
C GLY A 33 -13.09 -15.16 -1.23
N ALA A 34 -12.87 -16.44 -1.55
CA ALA A 34 -11.88 -16.86 -2.55
C ALA A 34 -12.15 -16.33 -3.97
N LYS A 35 -13.41 -16.28 -4.39
CA LYS A 35 -13.79 -15.83 -5.75
C LYS A 35 -13.43 -14.35 -5.95
N GLN A 36 -13.75 -13.51 -5.00
CA GLN A 36 -13.43 -12.08 -5.08
C GLN A 36 -11.92 -11.85 -5.00
N VAL A 37 -11.20 -12.57 -4.14
CA VAL A 37 -9.73 -12.49 -4.05
C VAL A 37 -9.09 -12.87 -5.38
N THR A 38 -9.51 -13.98 -6.00
CA THR A 38 -8.99 -14.40 -7.32
C THR A 38 -9.24 -13.32 -8.38
N TYR A 39 -10.43 -12.75 -8.41
CA TYR A 39 -10.75 -11.66 -9.33
C TYR A 39 -9.85 -10.44 -9.12
N MET A 40 -9.68 -10.02 -7.87
CA MET A 40 -8.86 -8.86 -7.52
C MET A 40 -7.37 -9.07 -7.79
N LEU A 41 -6.83 -10.27 -7.53
CA LEU A 41 -5.46 -10.63 -7.88
C LEU A 41 -5.22 -10.52 -9.39
N ASN A 42 -6.10 -11.09 -10.18
CA ASN A 42 -5.98 -11.00 -11.64
C ASN A 42 -6.07 -9.56 -12.15
N LYS A 43 -6.98 -8.77 -11.60
CA LYS A 43 -7.24 -7.40 -12.04
C LYS A 43 -6.17 -6.40 -11.57
N PHE A 44 -5.66 -6.55 -10.34
CA PHE A 44 -4.84 -5.52 -9.69
C PHE A 44 -3.41 -5.95 -9.35
N GLN A 45 -3.13 -7.26 -9.26
CA GLN A 45 -1.87 -7.81 -8.76
C GLN A 45 -1.18 -8.78 -9.73
N SER A 46 -1.74 -9.01 -10.92
CA SER A 46 -1.05 -9.78 -11.96
C SER A 46 0.19 -9.02 -12.47
N GLU A 47 1.17 -9.75 -13.01
CA GLU A 47 2.37 -9.14 -13.61
C GLU A 47 2.01 -8.04 -14.60
N LYS A 48 1.02 -8.28 -15.47
CA LYS A 48 0.53 -7.31 -16.44
C LYS A 48 -0.04 -6.07 -15.73
N ALA A 49 -0.86 -6.25 -14.70
CA ALA A 49 -1.47 -5.15 -13.97
C ALA A 49 -0.42 -4.31 -13.24
N ILE A 50 0.55 -4.94 -12.58
CA ILE A 50 1.66 -4.25 -11.90
C ILE A 50 2.52 -3.49 -12.92
N HIS A 51 2.85 -4.11 -14.05
CA HIS A 51 3.60 -3.47 -15.12
C HIS A 51 2.88 -2.21 -15.64
N GLU A 52 1.57 -2.31 -15.91
CA GLU A 52 0.78 -1.15 -16.36
C GLU A 52 0.70 -0.05 -15.29
N GLN A 53 0.55 -0.41 -14.03
CA GLN A 53 0.55 0.53 -12.92
C GLN A 53 1.88 1.30 -12.84
N ILE A 54 3.01 0.62 -12.97
CA ILE A 54 4.33 1.25 -12.92
C ILE A 54 4.55 2.14 -14.14
N PHE A 55 4.39 1.61 -15.36
CA PHE A 55 4.88 2.28 -16.57
C PHE A 55 3.85 3.18 -17.26
N LYS A 56 2.53 2.98 -16.97
CA LYS A 56 1.47 3.81 -17.58
C LYS A 56 0.74 4.69 -16.54
N ASN A 57 0.58 4.22 -15.31
CA ASN A 57 -0.25 4.87 -14.30
C ASN A 57 0.57 5.57 -13.21
N HIS A 58 1.89 5.66 -13.38
CA HIS A 58 2.82 6.39 -12.50
C HIS A 58 2.84 5.91 -11.03
N PHE A 59 2.56 4.63 -10.79
CA PHE A 59 2.78 4.04 -9.49
C PHE A 59 4.25 3.70 -9.28
N HIS A 60 4.75 4.01 -8.10
CA HIS A 60 6.05 3.55 -7.63
C HIS A 60 5.86 2.35 -6.72
N TYR A 61 6.43 1.23 -7.10
CA TYR A 61 6.42 -0.01 -6.32
C TYR A 61 7.75 -0.19 -5.60
N TYR A 62 7.67 -0.64 -4.36
CA TYR A 62 8.84 -0.94 -3.53
C TYR A 62 8.70 -2.30 -2.88
N GLY A 63 9.76 -3.09 -2.94
CA GLY A 63 9.90 -4.35 -2.21
C GLY A 63 10.55 -4.10 -0.84
N ILE A 64 10.06 -4.79 0.16
CA ILE A 64 10.62 -4.83 1.52
C ILE A 64 11.40 -6.14 1.61
N TYR A 65 12.71 -6.04 1.78
CA TYR A 65 13.61 -7.18 1.84
C TYR A 65 14.17 -7.36 3.25
N PHE A 66 14.15 -8.60 3.74
CA PHE A 66 14.92 -9.02 4.92
C PHE A 66 16.10 -9.87 4.43
N ASN A 67 17.30 -9.35 4.56
CA ASN A 67 18.49 -9.84 3.86
C ASN A 67 18.24 -9.85 2.32
N THR A 68 18.14 -11.03 1.71
CA THR A 68 17.85 -11.16 0.26
C THR A 68 16.42 -11.59 -0.03
N LEU A 69 15.63 -11.91 1.00
CA LEU A 69 14.27 -12.40 0.86
C LEU A 69 13.28 -11.24 0.73
N LEU A 70 12.46 -11.24 -0.31
CA LEU A 70 11.32 -10.34 -0.46
C LEU A 70 10.22 -10.77 0.52
N ILE A 71 9.99 -9.97 1.57
CA ILE A 71 9.03 -10.26 2.65
C ILE A 71 7.76 -9.42 2.59
N GLY A 72 7.73 -8.40 1.75
CA GLY A 72 6.59 -7.50 1.62
C GLY A 72 6.79 -6.53 0.48
N TYR A 73 5.77 -5.77 0.18
CA TYR A 73 5.81 -4.71 -0.82
C TYR A 73 4.79 -3.62 -0.51
N PHE A 74 5.02 -2.45 -1.09
CA PHE A 74 4.04 -1.36 -1.10
C PHE A 74 4.07 -0.62 -2.43
N SER A 75 3.01 0.12 -2.71
CA SER A 75 2.96 1.00 -3.87
C SER A 75 2.33 2.35 -3.53
N ILE A 76 2.90 3.40 -4.08
CA ILE A 76 2.51 4.78 -3.88
C ILE A 76 2.36 5.49 -5.22
N ARG A 77 1.53 6.53 -5.25
CA ARG A 77 1.41 7.45 -6.39
C ARG A 77 1.19 8.86 -5.90
N GLN A 78 1.97 9.80 -6.40
CA GLN A 78 1.74 11.21 -6.11
C GLN A 78 0.58 11.75 -6.97
N GLU A 79 -0.34 12.45 -6.34
CA GLU A 79 -1.50 13.08 -6.94
C GLU A 79 -1.55 14.55 -6.47
N HIS A 80 -0.96 15.44 -7.24
CA HIS A 80 -0.80 16.87 -6.86
C HIS A 80 -0.05 17.00 -5.52
N SER A 81 -0.72 17.57 -4.50
CA SER A 81 -0.15 17.70 -3.14
C SER A 81 -0.46 16.52 -2.21
N GLN A 82 -0.97 15.42 -2.74
CA GLN A 82 -1.29 14.23 -1.97
C GLN A 82 -0.45 13.02 -2.42
N LEU A 83 -0.12 12.14 -1.49
CA LEU A 83 0.45 10.84 -1.79
C LEU A 83 -0.58 9.75 -1.54
N PHE A 84 -0.94 9.01 -2.59
CA PHE A 84 -1.79 7.82 -2.46
C PHE A 84 -0.95 6.61 -2.09
N LEU A 85 -1.19 6.02 -0.91
CA LEU A 85 -0.69 4.71 -0.52
C LEU A 85 -1.69 3.65 -0.98
N SER A 86 -1.43 3.06 -2.14
CA SER A 86 -2.35 2.09 -2.75
C SER A 86 -2.30 0.72 -2.08
N LYS A 87 -1.12 0.29 -1.68
CA LYS A 87 -0.86 -1.05 -1.14
C LYS A 87 0.27 -1.01 -0.14
N ILE A 88 0.15 -1.82 0.92
CA ILE A 88 1.23 -2.19 1.83
C ILE A 88 0.93 -3.57 2.42
N TYR A 89 1.75 -4.54 2.11
CA TYR A 89 1.56 -5.92 2.52
C TYR A 89 2.87 -6.55 2.99
N ILE A 90 2.78 -7.39 4.03
CA ILE A 90 3.90 -8.14 4.60
C ILE A 90 3.45 -9.57 4.83
N LEU A 91 4.32 -10.52 4.50
CA LEU A 91 4.14 -11.94 4.81
C LEU A 91 3.82 -12.14 6.29
N LYS A 92 2.88 -13.03 6.58
CA LYS A 92 2.36 -13.27 7.94
C LYS A 92 3.46 -13.52 8.96
N ASN A 93 4.43 -14.37 8.62
CA ASN A 93 5.51 -14.74 9.52
C ASN A 93 6.50 -13.60 9.82
N PHE A 94 6.41 -12.49 9.10
CA PHE A 94 7.23 -11.29 9.28
C PHE A 94 6.44 -10.11 9.87
N ARG A 95 5.14 -10.28 10.16
CA ARG A 95 4.34 -9.24 10.81
C ARG A 95 4.70 -9.12 12.29
N GLY A 96 4.43 -7.93 12.86
CA GLY A 96 4.71 -7.66 14.28
C GLY A 96 6.20 -7.48 14.62
N GLN A 97 7.08 -7.42 13.62
CA GLN A 97 8.53 -7.27 13.79
C GLN A 97 9.06 -5.88 13.34
N GLY A 98 8.16 -4.90 13.20
CA GLY A 98 8.54 -3.52 12.84
C GLY A 98 8.69 -3.25 11.32
N TYR A 99 8.60 -4.25 10.45
CA TYR A 99 8.81 -4.04 9.01
C TYR A 99 7.77 -3.12 8.35
N GLY A 100 6.51 -3.21 8.81
CA GLY A 100 5.45 -2.29 8.37
C GLY A 100 5.71 -0.84 8.82
N GLU A 101 6.24 -0.67 10.03
CA GLU A 101 6.65 0.64 10.55
C GLU A 101 7.77 1.25 9.73
N ASN A 102 8.79 0.46 9.36
CA ASN A 102 9.86 0.90 8.47
C ASN A 102 9.30 1.36 7.11
N ALA A 103 8.36 0.63 6.54
CA ALA A 103 7.73 1.01 5.27
C ALA A 103 6.91 2.32 5.40
N ILE A 104 6.11 2.46 6.45
CA ILE A 104 5.33 3.70 6.68
C ILE A 104 6.25 4.90 6.90
N ASN A 105 7.33 4.76 7.65
CA ASN A 105 8.31 5.82 7.86
C ASN A 105 9.01 6.22 6.56
N PHE A 106 9.34 5.25 5.70
CA PHE A 106 9.84 5.54 4.36
C PHE A 106 8.82 6.34 3.54
N ILE A 107 7.54 5.92 3.54
CA ILE A 107 6.46 6.60 2.80
C ILE A 107 6.24 8.03 3.30
N ILE A 108 6.27 8.25 4.61
CA ILE A 108 6.15 9.59 5.21
C ILE A 108 7.33 10.48 4.79
N THR A 109 8.54 9.94 4.82
CA THR A 109 9.75 10.65 4.37
C THR A 109 9.66 10.99 2.89
N TYR A 110 9.25 10.04 2.07
CA TYR A 110 9.04 10.24 0.63
C TYR A 110 8.02 11.35 0.36
N ALA A 111 6.86 11.30 1.03
CA ALA A 111 5.81 12.29 0.87
C ALA A 111 6.29 13.71 1.25
N SER A 112 7.05 13.82 2.35
CA SER A 112 7.63 15.10 2.79
C SER A 112 8.65 15.65 1.80
N GLN A 113 9.49 14.80 1.22
CA GLN A 113 10.47 15.18 0.20
C GLN A 113 9.81 15.57 -1.13
N ALA A 114 8.66 14.95 -1.45
CA ALA A 114 7.86 15.25 -2.61
C ALA A 114 6.91 16.46 -2.41
N ASN A 115 7.02 17.17 -1.28
CA ASN A 115 6.18 18.32 -0.91
C ASN A 115 4.68 17.98 -0.90
N CYS A 116 4.32 16.75 -0.52
CA CYS A 116 2.94 16.41 -0.29
C CYS A 116 2.44 16.98 1.05
N GLU A 117 1.18 17.41 1.09
CA GLU A 117 0.51 17.91 2.28
C GLU A 117 -0.16 16.79 3.07
N THR A 118 -0.57 15.73 2.37
CA THR A 118 -1.28 14.59 2.95
C THR A 118 -0.85 13.27 2.32
N ILE A 119 -1.00 12.20 3.11
CA ILE A 119 -0.99 10.82 2.61
C ILE A 119 -2.39 10.25 2.81
N TYR A 120 -2.96 9.61 1.81
CA TYR A 120 -4.23 8.90 1.96
C TYR A 120 -4.15 7.46 1.46
N LEU A 121 -5.04 6.63 1.98
CA LEU A 121 -5.20 5.23 1.62
C LEU A 121 -6.67 4.83 1.69
N THR A 122 -7.01 3.68 1.12
CA THR A 122 -8.27 2.98 1.37
C THR A 122 -8.00 1.66 2.04
N VAL A 123 -8.87 1.24 2.94
CA VAL A 123 -8.75 -0.02 3.68
C VAL A 123 -10.13 -0.64 3.89
N ASN A 124 -10.24 -1.95 3.65
CA ASN A 124 -11.50 -2.68 3.88
C ASN A 124 -11.96 -2.49 5.32
N LYS A 125 -13.25 -2.17 5.50
CA LYS A 125 -13.86 -1.89 6.83
C LYS A 125 -13.70 -3.05 7.80
N ASN A 126 -13.61 -4.28 7.31
CA ASN A 126 -13.43 -5.48 8.13
C ASN A 126 -11.95 -5.80 8.43
N ASN A 127 -11.01 -5.06 7.84
CA ASN A 127 -9.58 -5.24 8.12
C ASN A 127 -9.16 -4.44 9.36
N ILE A 128 -9.69 -4.84 10.51
CA ILE A 128 -9.53 -4.12 11.80
C ILE A 128 -8.05 -3.96 12.18
N ASN A 129 -7.23 -4.98 11.92
CA ASN A 129 -5.80 -4.94 12.25
C ASN A 129 -5.05 -3.87 11.44
N ALA A 130 -5.35 -3.75 10.14
CA ALA A 130 -4.76 -2.71 9.30
C ALA A 130 -5.25 -1.31 9.72
N ILE A 131 -6.53 -1.15 10.02
CA ILE A 131 -7.08 0.13 10.50
C ILE A 131 -6.35 0.58 11.76
N LYS A 132 -6.23 -0.30 12.77
CA LYS A 132 -5.50 -0.01 14.01
C LYS A 132 -4.01 0.30 13.77
N PHE A 133 -3.40 -0.38 12.80
CA PHE A 133 -2.03 -0.11 12.41
C PHE A 133 -1.89 1.30 11.84
N TYR A 134 -2.76 1.71 10.92
CA TYR A 134 -2.72 3.06 10.34
C TYR A 134 -3.03 4.15 11.38
N GLU A 135 -3.95 3.91 12.30
CA GLU A 135 -4.28 4.84 13.40
C GLU A 135 -3.07 5.15 14.28
N LYS A 136 -2.16 4.18 14.53
CA LYS A 136 -0.89 4.42 15.23
C LYS A 136 0.01 5.44 14.51
N PHE A 137 -0.10 5.54 13.19
CA PHE A 137 0.64 6.48 12.35
C PHE A 137 -0.18 7.73 12.02
N GLU A 138 -1.14 8.08 12.87
CA GLU A 138 -1.96 9.29 12.77
C GLU A 138 -2.85 9.39 11.53
N PHE A 139 -3.08 8.27 10.84
CA PHE A 139 -4.13 8.23 9.83
C PHE A 139 -5.50 8.25 10.51
N LYS A 140 -6.39 9.09 10.01
CA LYS A 140 -7.76 9.24 10.51
C LYS A 140 -8.75 8.86 9.41
N LYS A 141 -9.84 8.18 9.81
CA LYS A 141 -10.96 7.91 8.90
C LYS A 141 -11.57 9.24 8.44
N SER A 142 -11.69 9.44 7.14
CA SER A 142 -12.27 10.66 6.55
C SER A 142 -13.62 10.39 5.91
N GLU A 143 -13.76 9.26 5.20
CA GLU A 143 -15.00 8.92 4.51
C GLU A 143 -15.16 7.40 4.38
N SER A 144 -16.41 6.99 4.14
CA SER A 144 -16.81 5.62 3.87
C SER A 144 -17.07 5.48 2.37
N LEU A 145 -16.43 4.49 1.73
CA LEU A 145 -16.48 4.29 0.29
C LEU A 145 -17.06 2.92 -0.03
N VAL A 146 -17.97 2.87 -1.00
CA VAL A 146 -18.40 1.63 -1.63
C VAL A 146 -18.09 1.77 -3.13
N ILE A 147 -17.16 0.96 -3.62
CA ILE A 147 -16.64 1.05 -4.98
C ILE A 147 -17.00 -0.23 -5.72
N ASP A 148 -17.72 -0.12 -6.82
CA ASP A 148 -17.92 -1.22 -7.75
C ASP A 148 -16.60 -1.47 -8.51
N ILE A 149 -16.05 -2.68 -8.37
CA ILE A 149 -14.82 -3.11 -9.03
C ILE A 149 -15.07 -3.99 -10.24
N GLY A 150 -16.34 -4.18 -10.62
CA GLY A 150 -16.75 -5.01 -11.74
C GLY A 150 -17.04 -6.46 -11.35
N ASN A 151 -17.61 -7.21 -12.27
CA ASN A 151 -17.98 -8.62 -12.10
C ASN A 151 -18.89 -8.90 -10.88
N GLY A 152 -19.70 -7.91 -10.48
CA GLY A 152 -20.59 -7.99 -9.30
C GLY A 152 -19.89 -7.87 -7.96
N TYR A 153 -18.62 -7.50 -7.93
CA TYR A 153 -17.86 -7.30 -6.68
C TYR A 153 -17.76 -5.83 -6.30
N ILE A 154 -17.73 -5.59 -5.01
CA ILE A 154 -17.55 -4.26 -4.42
C ILE A 154 -16.34 -4.25 -3.48
N MET A 155 -15.73 -3.08 -3.31
CA MET A 155 -14.84 -2.74 -2.20
C MET A 155 -15.61 -1.85 -1.23
N ASP A 156 -15.76 -2.31 0.01
CA ASP A 156 -16.41 -1.56 1.10
C ASP A 156 -15.33 -1.08 2.07
N ASP A 157 -14.83 0.11 1.83
CA ASP A 157 -13.61 0.63 2.44
C ASP A 157 -13.85 1.89 3.27
N PHE A 158 -12.93 2.17 4.19
CA PHE A 158 -12.69 3.52 4.69
C PHE A 158 -11.56 4.17 3.90
N LYS A 159 -11.72 5.43 3.54
CA LYS A 159 -10.59 6.30 3.22
C LYS A 159 -10.01 6.83 4.51
N MET A 160 -8.69 6.71 4.65
CA MET A 160 -7.96 7.26 5.80
C MET A 160 -6.92 8.27 5.31
N ILE A 161 -6.76 9.35 6.04
CA ILE A 161 -5.87 10.46 5.69
C ILE A 161 -4.96 10.77 6.86
N ARG A 162 -3.67 10.98 6.56
CA ARG A 162 -2.67 11.59 7.44
C ARG A 162 -2.26 12.95 6.89
N CYS A 163 -2.39 14.01 7.68
CA CYS A 163 -1.80 15.31 7.36
C CYS A 163 -0.30 15.29 7.68
N LEU A 164 0.50 15.88 6.81
CA LEU A 164 1.93 16.09 7.04
C LEU A 164 2.12 17.52 7.58
N SER A 165 2.90 17.66 8.65
CA SER A 165 3.23 18.98 9.18
C SER A 165 4.10 19.72 8.16
N ASN A 166 3.60 20.84 7.60
CA ASN A 166 4.42 21.69 6.75
C ASN A 166 5.61 22.23 7.57
N LYS A 167 6.84 21.86 7.18
CA LYS A 167 8.07 22.47 7.70
C LYS A 167 8.28 23.90 7.15
N HIS A 168 7.25 24.61 6.77
CA HIS A 168 7.33 26.01 6.33
C HIS A 168 6.74 26.94 7.39
N GLY A 169 7.23 26.79 8.63
CA GLY A 169 7.22 27.85 9.61
C GLY A 169 8.60 28.48 9.65
N LEU A 170 9.05 29.07 8.56
CA LEU A 170 10.18 30.01 8.61
C LEU A 170 9.67 31.31 9.20
N SER A 171 10.12 31.55 10.43
CA SER A 171 10.10 32.85 11.09
C SER A 171 10.55 33.93 10.11
N THR A 172 9.63 34.83 9.77
CA THR A 172 10.00 36.19 9.39
C THR A 172 10.20 36.98 10.67
N ASN A 173 11.43 37.24 10.99
CA ASN A 173 11.88 38.40 11.77
C ASN A 173 12.66 39.28 10.83
#